data_bd6c4ad9aa62a9e3998ec8caf768e86b
#
_entry.id   bd6c4ad9aa62a9e3998ec8caf768e86b
#
_cell.length_a   1.000
_cell.length_b   1.000
_cell.length_c   1.000
_cell.angle_alpha   90.00
_cell.angle_beta   90.00
_cell.angle_gamma   90.00
#
_symmetry.space_group_name_H-M   'P 1'
#
loop_
_entity.id
_entity.type
_entity.pdbx_description
1 polymer ?
#
loop_
_entity_poly.entity_id
_entity_poly.type
_entity_poly.pdbx_seq_one_letter_code
_entity_poly.pdbx_strand_id
1 'polypeptide(L)'
;MTVQDDDRDFIPDGTTAGGMSRRHLLTAGLAAASAGLAGVPTASASDERSHRSIGIAREGSTAVEFRAHLNQTGPTGEHFIAFGYLTRVEGASDSELFAAQEQDETTALLTAFASGDLSRRIHDGSVHSIDIEGSLTIYQRPVPGASWDDPTSFQFGDKVATFQVRLQDVLTVFAPGKGLPTLNGDMEQTLADELGGRGRGPRFGHVGARARLLATGLGTLVDPVALNSHLEMAGNWSSK
;
A
#
# COMPACT_ATOMS: atom_id res chain seq x y z
N MET A 1 54.13 14.35 -5.84
CA MET A 1 53.74 14.39 -4.41
C MET A 1 52.84 13.20 -4.19
N THR A 2 53.44 12.16 -3.73
CA THR A 2 52.97 10.80 -3.57
C THR A 2 52.25 10.72 -2.23
N VAL A 3 51.04 10.28 -2.17
CA VAL A 3 50.36 9.91 -0.94
C VAL A 3 49.96 8.44 -1.00
N GLN A 4 50.35 7.79 -0.01
CA GLN A 4 50.56 6.41 0.30
C GLN A 4 49.23 5.75 0.70
N ASP A 5 49.05 4.53 0.23
CA ASP A 5 48.06 3.54 0.68
C ASP A 5 48.21 3.25 2.16
N ASP A 6 47.12 3.13 2.88
CA ASP A 6 47.09 2.46 4.17
C ASP A 6 45.89 1.50 4.22
N ASP A 7 46.18 0.26 3.78
CA ASP A 7 45.38 -0.95 4.01
C ASP A 7 45.37 -1.25 5.52
N ARG A 8 44.17 -1.32 6.08
CA ARG A 8 43.97 -2.03 7.36
C ARG A 8 42.82 -3.03 7.24
N ASP A 9 43.22 -4.25 6.99
CA ASP A 9 42.51 -5.47 7.32
C ASP A 9 41.96 -5.45 8.74
N PHE A 10 40.66 -5.62 8.92
CA PHE A 10 40.08 -5.97 10.20
C PHE A 10 39.25 -7.26 10.04
N ILE A 11 39.85 -8.38 10.45
CA ILE A 11 39.19 -9.65 10.69
C ILE A 11 38.86 -9.71 12.21
N PRO A 12 37.64 -10.05 12.58
CA PRO A 12 37.43 -10.71 13.85
C PRO A 12 37.00 -12.17 13.67
N ASP A 13 37.88 -13.04 14.08
CA ASP A 13 37.61 -14.40 14.51
C ASP A 13 36.71 -14.42 15.75
N GLY A 14 35.85 -15.40 15.88
CA GLY A 14 35.10 -15.58 17.14
C GLY A 14 33.98 -16.59 17.08
N THR A 15 34.34 -17.84 16.85
CA THR A 15 33.56 -19.05 17.14
C THR A 15 33.08 -19.08 18.59
N THR A 16 31.83 -19.38 18.87
CA THR A 16 31.45 -20.25 19.97
C THR A 16 30.10 -20.93 19.73
N ALA A 17 30.18 -22.23 19.79
CA ALA A 17 29.09 -23.19 19.80
C ALA A 17 28.51 -23.35 21.23
N GLY A 18 27.26 -23.77 21.28
CA GLY A 18 26.58 -24.27 22.47
C GLY A 18 25.09 -24.18 22.25
N GLY A 19 24.32 -25.16 22.11
CA GLY A 19 24.31 -26.47 22.73
C GLY A 19 22.96 -26.69 23.36
N MET A 20 22.16 -27.59 22.76
CA MET A 20 21.15 -28.48 23.35
C MET A 20 20.10 -27.91 24.32
N SER A 21 18.79 -28.17 24.07
CA SER A 21 18.13 -29.27 24.78
C SER A 21 16.73 -29.59 24.26
N ARG A 22 16.57 -30.86 23.93
CA ARG A 22 15.28 -31.55 23.76
C ARG A 22 14.63 -31.75 25.14
N ARG A 23 13.31 -31.66 25.22
CA ARG A 23 12.53 -32.57 26.09
C ARG A 23 11.12 -32.74 25.56
N HIS A 24 10.84 -33.96 25.17
CA HIS A 24 9.53 -34.58 25.02
C HIS A 24 8.78 -34.61 26.35
N LEU A 25 7.49 -34.45 26.33
CA LEU A 25 6.60 -35.10 27.28
C LEU A 25 5.30 -35.49 26.61
N LEU A 26 5.20 -36.78 26.33
CA LEU A 26 3.98 -37.51 26.08
C LEU A 26 3.20 -37.63 27.40
N THR A 27 1.92 -37.37 27.39
CA THR A 27 1.01 -37.95 28.39
C THR A 27 -0.27 -38.38 27.69
N ALA A 28 -0.46 -39.66 27.64
CA ALA A 28 -1.69 -40.34 27.27
C ALA A 28 -2.63 -40.35 28.47
N GLY A 29 -3.92 -40.18 28.25
CA GLY A 29 -4.98 -40.35 29.25
C GLY A 29 -6.29 -40.83 28.57
N LEU A 30 -6.68 -42.03 28.92
CA LEU A 30 -7.78 -42.84 28.42
C LEU A 30 -9.15 -42.44 28.99
N ALA A 31 -10.16 -42.50 28.14
CA ALA A 31 -11.53 -43.02 28.28
C ALA A 31 -12.48 -42.53 29.40
N ALA A 32 -13.65 -42.13 28.98
CA ALA A 32 -14.92 -42.71 29.46
C ALA A 32 -16.09 -42.38 28.51
N ALA A 33 -16.74 -43.41 28.02
CA ALA A 33 -17.99 -43.34 27.26
C ALA A 33 -19.16 -43.06 28.20
N SER A 34 -20.05 -42.15 27.83
CA SER A 34 -21.42 -42.15 28.33
C SER A 34 -22.38 -41.71 27.22
N ALA A 35 -23.24 -42.68 26.80
CA ALA A 35 -24.34 -42.46 25.88
C ALA A 35 -25.42 -41.61 26.53
N GLY A 36 -25.79 -40.51 25.85
CA GLY A 36 -26.93 -39.67 26.15
C GLY A 36 -27.57 -39.21 24.85
N LEU A 37 -28.61 -39.90 24.42
CA LEU A 37 -29.54 -39.48 23.37
C LEU A 37 -30.35 -38.29 23.88
N ALA A 38 -30.14 -37.11 23.36
CA ALA A 38 -31.09 -36.00 23.44
C ALA A 38 -30.88 -35.06 22.27
N GLY A 39 -31.91 -34.87 21.51
CA GLY A 39 -32.19 -33.93 20.42
C GLY A 39 -31.10 -32.97 20.03
N VAL A 40 -30.46 -33.23 18.89
CA VAL A 40 -29.59 -32.27 18.22
C VAL A 40 -30.49 -31.22 17.58
N PRO A 41 -30.53 -29.97 18.05
CA PRO A 41 -30.97 -28.89 17.20
C PRO A 41 -29.98 -28.86 16.06
N THR A 42 -30.41 -29.12 14.85
CA THR A 42 -29.71 -28.75 13.65
C THR A 42 -29.58 -27.23 13.69
N ALA A 43 -28.54 -26.75 14.38
CA ALA A 43 -28.03 -25.43 14.15
C ALA A 43 -27.68 -25.40 12.65
N SER A 44 -28.51 -24.71 11.88
CA SER A 44 -28.13 -24.26 10.56
C SER A 44 -26.78 -23.62 10.75
N ALA A 45 -25.72 -24.27 10.35
CA ALA A 45 -24.45 -23.66 10.17
C ALA A 45 -24.71 -22.63 9.07
N SER A 46 -25.05 -21.43 9.48
CA SER A 46 -24.89 -20.25 8.65
C SER A 46 -23.43 -20.31 8.22
N ASP A 47 -23.24 -20.53 6.95
CA ASP A 47 -21.97 -20.54 6.25
C ASP A 47 -21.43 -19.09 6.32
N GLU A 48 -21.06 -18.64 7.51
CA GLU A 48 -20.22 -17.48 7.72
C GLU A 48 -18.84 -17.85 7.21
N ARG A 49 -18.72 -17.87 5.89
CA ARG A 49 -17.42 -17.78 5.25
C ARG A 49 -16.85 -16.47 5.70
N SER A 50 -16.02 -16.51 6.70
CA SER A 50 -15.19 -15.42 7.10
C SER A 50 -14.39 -15.00 5.86
N HIS A 51 -14.86 -13.97 5.15
CA HIS A 51 -14.13 -13.42 4.02
C HIS A 51 -12.79 -12.92 4.54
N ARG A 52 -11.70 -13.52 4.08
CA ARG A 52 -10.35 -13.05 4.40
C ARG A 52 -10.25 -11.57 3.96
N SER A 53 -9.92 -10.70 4.88
CA SER A 53 -9.61 -9.30 4.56
C SER A 53 -8.12 -9.15 4.29
N ILE A 54 -7.77 -8.36 3.28
CA ILE A 54 -6.40 -7.94 2.97
C ILE A 54 -6.28 -6.42 3.09
N GLY A 55 -5.05 -5.91 3.18
CA GLY A 55 -4.79 -4.48 3.32
C GLY A 55 -5.13 -3.93 4.70
N ILE A 56 -5.34 -4.79 5.70
CA ILE A 56 -5.52 -4.41 7.10
C ILE A 56 -4.37 -4.97 7.91
N ALA A 57 -3.68 -4.11 8.64
CA ALA A 57 -2.59 -4.48 9.52
C ALA A 57 -2.91 -4.10 10.98
N ARG A 58 -2.09 -4.57 11.90
CA ARG A 58 -2.13 -4.10 13.29
C ARG A 58 -1.77 -2.62 13.33
N GLU A 59 -2.31 -1.91 14.30
CA GLU A 59 -1.95 -0.51 14.54
C GLU A 59 -0.43 -0.33 14.60
N GLY A 60 0.08 0.67 13.89
CA GLY A 60 1.51 0.95 13.79
C GLY A 60 2.27 0.14 12.72
N SER A 61 1.63 -0.82 12.03
CA SER A 61 2.25 -1.62 10.97
C SER A 61 1.84 -1.11 9.58
N THR A 62 2.74 -1.22 8.61
CA THR A 62 2.43 -0.92 7.20
C THR A 62 1.49 -1.98 6.65
N ALA A 63 0.35 -1.55 6.14
CA ALA A 63 -0.67 -2.43 5.59
C ALA A 63 -0.63 -2.48 4.05
N VAL A 64 -0.22 -1.38 3.42
CA VAL A 64 -0.10 -1.25 1.97
C VAL A 64 1.11 -0.42 1.60
N GLU A 65 1.72 -0.75 0.48
CA GLU A 65 2.79 0.03 -0.14
C GLU A 65 2.44 0.24 -1.62
N PHE A 66 2.78 1.43 -2.13
CA PHE A 66 2.48 1.84 -3.50
C PHE A 66 3.73 2.43 -4.15
N ARG A 67 3.83 2.24 -5.46
CA ARG A 67 4.67 3.05 -6.33
C ARG A 67 3.78 3.85 -7.26
N ALA A 68 3.96 5.17 -7.33
CA ALA A 68 3.05 6.03 -8.08
C ALA A 68 3.75 7.24 -8.69
N HIS A 69 3.10 7.82 -9.69
CA HIS A 69 3.37 9.16 -10.18
C HIS A 69 2.26 10.10 -9.72
N LEU A 70 2.63 11.33 -9.39
CA LEU A 70 1.71 12.42 -9.09
C LEU A 70 1.93 13.52 -10.11
N ASN A 71 0.89 13.86 -10.83
CA ASN A 71 0.90 14.91 -11.83
C ASN A 71 -0.07 16.02 -11.44
N GLN A 72 0.40 17.25 -11.49
CA GLN A 72 -0.44 18.44 -11.40
C GLN A 72 -0.91 18.81 -12.81
N THR A 73 -2.18 19.08 -12.96
CA THR A 73 -2.86 19.33 -14.24
C THR A 73 -3.78 20.53 -14.13
N GLY A 74 -4.41 20.90 -15.26
CA GLY A 74 -5.29 22.07 -15.34
C GLY A 74 -4.55 23.38 -15.69
N PRO A 75 -5.25 24.37 -16.23
CA PRO A 75 -4.65 25.60 -16.73
C PRO A 75 -4.03 26.46 -15.64
N THR A 76 -4.49 26.32 -14.39
CA THR A 76 -3.95 27.04 -13.21
C THR A 76 -3.30 26.07 -12.21
N GLY A 77 -3.14 24.78 -12.57
CA GLY A 77 -2.52 23.77 -11.72
C GLY A 77 -3.37 23.43 -10.50
N GLU A 78 -4.68 23.51 -10.63
CA GLU A 78 -5.63 23.24 -9.55
C GLU A 78 -5.99 21.76 -9.40
N HIS A 79 -5.74 20.95 -10.43
CA HIS A 79 -6.06 19.53 -10.42
C HIS A 79 -4.82 18.67 -10.23
N PHE A 80 -5.00 17.55 -9.56
CA PHE A 80 -3.97 16.55 -9.34
C PHE A 80 -4.50 15.18 -9.73
N ILE A 81 -3.67 14.40 -10.40
CA ILE A 81 -3.88 12.97 -10.60
C ILE A 81 -2.68 12.21 -10.05
N ALA A 82 -2.94 11.10 -9.37
CA ALA A 82 -1.91 10.15 -9.01
C ALA A 82 -2.30 8.77 -9.53
N PHE A 83 -1.34 8.04 -10.08
CA PHE A 83 -1.58 6.73 -10.66
C PHE A 83 -0.36 5.84 -10.42
N GLY A 84 -0.63 4.55 -10.20
CA GLY A 84 0.42 3.62 -9.85
C GLY A 84 -0.10 2.24 -9.51
N TYR A 85 0.72 1.46 -8.83
CA TYR A 85 0.39 0.09 -8.46
C TYR A 85 0.81 -0.23 -7.03
N LEU A 86 0.18 -1.27 -6.47
CA LEU A 86 0.48 -1.74 -5.14
C LEU A 86 1.68 -2.68 -5.19
N THR A 87 2.71 -2.36 -4.40
CA THR A 87 3.91 -3.20 -4.27
C THR A 87 3.82 -4.18 -3.14
N ARG A 88 2.98 -3.87 -2.13
CA ARG A 88 2.68 -4.75 -1.00
C ARG A 88 1.27 -4.50 -0.48
N VAL A 89 0.60 -5.59 -0.11
CA VAL A 89 -0.67 -5.55 0.61
C VAL A 89 -0.63 -6.61 1.71
N GLU A 90 -0.84 -6.21 2.96
CA GLU A 90 -0.86 -7.15 4.07
C GLU A 90 -1.94 -8.20 3.87
N GLY A 91 -1.56 -9.46 4.01
CA GLY A 91 -2.44 -10.60 3.78
C GLY A 91 -2.58 -11.02 2.31
N ALA A 92 -1.97 -10.33 1.35
CA ALA A 92 -1.87 -10.77 -0.04
C ALA A 92 -0.49 -11.39 -0.33
N SER A 93 -0.44 -12.33 -1.25
CA SER A 93 0.79 -12.91 -1.80
C SER A 93 1.25 -12.14 -3.04
N ASP A 94 2.52 -12.27 -3.40
CA ASP A 94 3.06 -11.64 -4.62
C ASP A 94 2.29 -12.08 -5.88
N SER A 95 1.83 -13.33 -5.95
CA SER A 95 1.03 -13.83 -7.08
C SER A 95 -0.40 -13.26 -7.14
N GLU A 96 -0.89 -12.66 -6.05
CA GLU A 96 -2.15 -11.89 -6.03
C GLU A 96 -1.91 -10.43 -6.45
N LEU A 97 -0.65 -9.96 -6.39
CA LEU A 97 -0.26 -8.59 -6.74
C LEU A 97 0.34 -8.49 -8.14
N PHE A 98 1.04 -9.54 -8.62
CA PHE A 98 1.76 -9.53 -9.89
C PHE A 98 1.52 -10.79 -10.68
N ALA A 99 1.40 -10.66 -11.99
CA ALA A 99 1.20 -11.76 -12.93
C ALA A 99 2.50 -12.48 -13.31
N ALA A 100 3.67 -11.92 -12.97
CA ALA A 100 4.99 -12.47 -13.27
C ALA A 100 5.97 -12.24 -12.12
N GLN A 101 7.16 -12.80 -12.22
CA GLN A 101 8.23 -12.64 -11.24
C GLN A 101 8.78 -11.19 -11.21
N GLU A 102 8.79 -10.52 -12.34
CA GLU A 102 9.10 -9.09 -12.42
C GLU A 102 7.96 -8.30 -11.81
N GLN A 103 8.26 -7.38 -10.88
CA GLN A 103 7.28 -6.64 -10.08
C GLN A 103 7.29 -5.17 -10.51
N ASP A 104 6.60 -4.88 -11.60
CA ASP A 104 6.48 -3.55 -12.19
C ASP A 104 5.02 -3.23 -12.60
N GLU A 105 4.80 -2.06 -13.18
CA GLU A 105 3.48 -1.61 -13.62
C GLU A 105 2.89 -2.53 -14.69
N THR A 106 3.73 -3.14 -15.54
CA THR A 106 3.27 -3.98 -16.66
C THR A 106 2.76 -5.34 -16.20
N THR A 107 3.20 -5.80 -15.03
CA THR A 107 2.83 -7.09 -14.43
C THR A 107 1.85 -6.94 -13.28
N ALA A 108 1.62 -5.71 -12.78
CA ALA A 108 0.76 -5.43 -11.65
C ALA A 108 -0.71 -5.82 -11.92
N LEU A 109 -1.31 -6.51 -10.95
CA LEU A 109 -2.72 -6.92 -10.93
C LEU A 109 -3.57 -5.99 -10.06
N LEU A 110 -2.97 -5.26 -9.11
CA LEU A 110 -3.64 -4.23 -8.33
C LEU A 110 -3.02 -2.87 -8.66
N THR A 111 -3.82 -2.02 -9.31
CA THR A 111 -3.44 -0.66 -9.66
C THR A 111 -4.25 0.34 -8.86
N ALA A 112 -3.78 1.58 -8.81
CA ALA A 112 -4.41 2.66 -8.09
C ALA A 112 -4.48 3.91 -8.96
N PHE A 113 -5.59 4.63 -8.86
CA PHE A 113 -5.76 5.94 -9.49
C PHE A 113 -6.44 6.88 -8.50
N ALA A 114 -5.86 8.06 -8.33
CA ALA A 114 -6.43 9.13 -7.52
C ALA A 114 -6.61 10.38 -8.35
N SER A 115 -7.64 11.15 -8.00
CA SER A 115 -7.85 12.50 -8.52
C SER A 115 -8.30 13.40 -7.39
N GLY A 116 -7.86 14.66 -7.43
CA GLY A 116 -8.22 15.64 -6.41
C GLY A 116 -7.95 17.06 -6.88
N ASP A 117 -8.46 17.98 -6.09
CA ASP A 117 -8.34 19.40 -6.35
C ASP A 117 -7.52 20.08 -5.26
N LEU A 118 -6.83 21.12 -5.66
CA LEU A 118 -6.09 21.99 -4.77
C LEU A 118 -7.06 22.70 -3.82
N SER A 119 -6.95 22.42 -2.51
CA SER A 119 -7.74 23.13 -1.50
C SER A 119 -6.99 24.29 -0.88
N ARG A 120 -5.67 24.21 -0.82
CA ARG A 120 -4.81 25.29 -0.28
C ARG A 120 -3.40 25.20 -0.83
N ARG A 121 -2.76 26.37 -1.05
CA ARG A 121 -1.34 26.49 -1.35
C ARG A 121 -0.71 27.62 -0.57
N ILE A 122 0.43 27.33 0.06
CA ILE A 122 1.25 28.31 0.76
C ILE A 122 2.66 28.21 0.19
N HIS A 123 3.25 29.33 -0.15
CA HIS A 123 4.64 29.44 -0.60
C HIS A 123 5.46 30.16 0.45
N ASP A 124 6.55 29.57 0.86
CA ASP A 124 7.55 30.18 1.73
C ASP A 124 8.94 29.90 1.18
N GLY A 125 9.41 30.79 0.32
CA GLY A 125 10.68 30.63 -0.37
C GLY A 125 10.72 29.35 -1.21
N SER A 126 11.61 28.43 -0.85
CA SER A 126 11.77 27.12 -1.52
C SER A 126 10.85 26.04 -0.97
N VAL A 127 10.02 26.32 0.01
CA VAL A 127 9.10 25.35 0.60
C VAL A 127 7.68 25.71 0.22
N HIS A 128 6.97 24.73 -0.34
CA HIS A 128 5.58 24.88 -0.75
C HIS A 128 4.73 23.88 0.05
N SER A 129 3.69 24.34 0.73
CA SER A 129 2.68 23.50 1.33
C SER A 129 1.46 23.47 0.41
N ILE A 130 1.06 22.28 0.01
CA ILE A 130 0.00 22.04 -0.97
C ILE A 130 -0.99 21.06 -0.35
N ASP A 131 -2.22 21.50 -0.11
CA ASP A 131 -3.30 20.63 0.37
C ASP A 131 -4.20 20.24 -0.80
N ILE A 132 -4.52 18.95 -0.89
CA ILE A 132 -5.32 18.35 -1.96
C ILE A 132 -6.44 17.54 -1.30
N GLU A 133 -7.66 17.67 -1.81
CA GLU A 133 -8.81 16.86 -1.43
C GLU A 133 -9.35 16.12 -2.65
N GLY A 134 -9.68 14.83 -2.48
CA GLY A 134 -10.12 14.02 -3.61
C GLY A 134 -10.45 12.59 -3.24
N SER A 135 -10.27 11.70 -4.22
CA SER A 135 -10.52 10.27 -4.07
C SER A 135 -9.39 9.43 -4.62
N LEU A 136 -9.18 8.27 -4.01
CA LEU A 136 -8.29 7.21 -4.46
C LEU A 136 -9.13 5.96 -4.72
N THR A 137 -8.96 5.31 -5.86
CA THR A 137 -9.59 4.03 -6.18
C THR A 137 -8.52 2.99 -6.49
N ILE A 138 -8.66 1.81 -5.90
CA ILE A 138 -7.86 0.62 -6.22
C ILE A 138 -8.67 -0.24 -7.17
N TYR A 139 -8.01 -0.69 -8.25
CA TYR A 139 -8.58 -1.52 -9.29
C TYR A 139 -7.89 -2.87 -9.31
N GLN A 140 -8.67 -3.94 -9.44
CA GLN A 140 -8.17 -5.26 -9.78
C GLN A 140 -8.24 -5.44 -11.30
N ARG A 141 -7.11 -5.72 -11.90
CA ARG A 141 -6.98 -5.94 -13.34
C ARG A 141 -7.17 -7.42 -13.68
N PRO A 142 -8.06 -7.77 -14.61
CA PRO A 142 -8.18 -9.14 -15.11
C PRO A 142 -6.97 -9.55 -15.98
N VAL A 143 -6.30 -8.56 -16.57
CA VAL A 143 -5.10 -8.73 -17.40
C VAL A 143 -4.11 -7.63 -17.04
N PRO A 144 -2.83 -7.96 -16.77
CA PRO A 144 -1.80 -6.97 -16.49
C PRO A 144 -1.52 -6.08 -17.72
N GLY A 145 -0.66 -5.08 -17.60
CA GLY A 145 -0.28 -4.17 -18.69
C GLY A 145 -0.70 -2.72 -18.47
N ALA A 146 -0.55 -2.19 -17.23
CA ALA A 146 -0.54 -0.76 -17.01
C ALA A 146 0.74 -0.15 -17.61
N SER A 147 0.71 1.14 -17.91
CA SER A 147 1.84 1.85 -18.51
C SER A 147 1.95 3.26 -17.94
N TRP A 148 3.15 3.66 -17.56
CA TRP A 148 3.44 5.03 -17.11
C TRP A 148 3.17 6.08 -18.19
N ASP A 149 3.23 5.71 -19.46
CA ASP A 149 2.95 6.60 -20.60
C ASP A 149 1.45 6.84 -20.78
N ASP A 150 0.59 5.99 -20.20
CA ASP A 150 -0.87 6.14 -20.21
C ASP A 150 -1.43 6.07 -18.79
N PRO A 151 -1.61 7.21 -18.10
CA PRO A 151 -2.20 7.28 -16.77
C PRO A 151 -3.57 6.60 -16.66
N THR A 152 -4.36 6.59 -17.74
CA THR A 152 -5.70 6.01 -17.73
C THR A 152 -5.66 4.48 -17.70
N SER A 153 -4.54 3.88 -18.11
CA SER A 153 -4.34 2.44 -18.04
C SER A 153 -4.43 1.89 -16.61
N PHE A 154 -4.13 2.71 -15.59
CA PHE A 154 -4.22 2.33 -14.19
C PHE A 154 -5.66 2.27 -13.64
N GLN A 155 -6.65 2.72 -14.42
CA GLN A 155 -8.08 2.65 -14.09
C GLN A 155 -8.79 1.44 -14.71
N PHE A 156 -8.04 0.58 -15.42
CA PHE A 156 -8.61 -0.59 -16.07
C PHE A 156 -8.83 -1.72 -15.07
N GLY A 157 -10.07 -2.26 -15.02
CA GLY A 157 -10.44 -3.39 -14.17
C GLY A 157 -11.59 -3.09 -13.22
N ASP A 158 -11.82 -4.00 -12.29
CA ASP A 158 -12.88 -3.89 -11.30
C ASP A 158 -12.43 -3.01 -10.12
N LYS A 159 -13.30 -2.12 -9.66
CA LYS A 159 -13.04 -1.31 -8.46
C LYS A 159 -13.18 -2.18 -7.22
N VAL A 160 -12.09 -2.37 -6.49
CA VAL A 160 -12.08 -3.20 -5.26
C VAL A 160 -12.04 -2.37 -3.98
N ALA A 161 -11.56 -1.14 -4.05
CA ALA A 161 -11.62 -0.19 -2.93
C ALA A 161 -11.67 1.24 -3.44
N THR A 162 -12.38 2.12 -2.72
CA THR A 162 -12.38 3.57 -2.95
C THR A 162 -12.26 4.28 -1.60
N PHE A 163 -11.53 5.39 -1.61
CA PHE A 163 -11.24 6.19 -0.43
C PHE A 163 -11.50 7.66 -0.72
N GLN A 164 -12.07 8.38 0.24
CA GLN A 164 -11.92 9.82 0.32
C GLN A 164 -10.54 10.14 0.88
N VAL A 165 -9.86 11.09 0.26
CA VAL A 165 -8.46 11.38 0.57
C VAL A 165 -8.29 12.87 0.81
N ARG A 166 -7.54 13.20 1.86
CA ARG A 166 -6.97 14.52 2.08
C ARG A 166 -5.47 14.39 2.22
N LEU A 167 -4.74 15.04 1.32
CA LEU A 167 -3.28 15.01 1.27
C LEU A 167 -2.73 16.40 1.58
N GLN A 168 -1.63 16.42 2.31
CA GLN A 168 -0.74 17.57 2.40
C GLN A 168 0.61 17.18 1.82
N ASP A 169 1.07 17.91 0.81
CA ASP A 169 2.43 17.82 0.28
C ASP A 169 3.25 18.98 0.80
N VAL A 170 4.39 18.69 1.39
CA VAL A 170 5.44 19.64 1.68
C VAL A 170 6.51 19.44 0.63
N LEU A 171 6.45 20.25 -0.42
CA LEU A 171 7.41 20.23 -1.52
C LEU A 171 8.57 21.17 -1.20
N THR A 172 9.76 20.62 -1.03
CA THR A 172 11.00 21.38 -0.89
C THR A 172 11.72 21.47 -2.23
N VAL A 173 11.76 22.65 -2.83
CA VAL A 173 12.44 22.92 -4.10
C VAL A 173 13.91 23.24 -3.82
N PHE A 174 14.83 22.42 -4.30
CA PHE A 174 16.27 22.57 -4.06
C PHE A 174 17.07 23.00 -5.30
N ALA A 175 16.46 22.90 -6.49
CA ALA A 175 17.01 23.38 -7.76
C ALA A 175 15.88 23.68 -8.74
N PRO A 176 16.12 24.47 -9.80
CA PRO A 176 15.15 24.70 -10.86
C PRO A 176 14.63 23.37 -11.43
N GLY A 177 13.30 23.19 -11.42
CA GLY A 177 12.65 21.98 -11.89
C GLY A 177 12.89 20.72 -11.04
N LYS A 178 13.37 20.84 -9.79
CA LYS A 178 13.64 19.70 -8.89
C LYS A 178 13.16 19.98 -7.48
N GLY A 179 12.44 19.03 -6.91
CA GLY A 179 11.95 19.12 -5.55
C GLY A 179 11.83 17.75 -4.88
N LEU A 180 11.72 17.79 -3.57
CA LEU A 180 11.45 16.62 -2.73
C LEU A 180 10.05 16.77 -2.15
N PRO A 181 9.04 16.05 -2.68
CA PRO A 181 7.73 15.99 -2.07
C PRO A 181 7.76 15.10 -0.83
N THR A 182 7.06 15.53 0.19
CA THR A 182 6.78 14.73 1.39
C THR A 182 5.29 14.84 1.64
N LEU A 183 4.58 13.77 1.31
CA LEU A 183 3.12 13.73 1.44
C LEU A 183 2.72 13.04 2.73
N ASN A 184 1.72 13.62 3.36
CA ASN A 184 1.02 13.05 4.50
C ASN A 184 -0.48 13.07 4.19
N GLY A 185 -1.14 11.93 4.24
CA GLY A 185 -2.53 11.81 3.85
C GLY A 185 -3.37 11.06 4.85
N ASP A 186 -4.58 11.56 5.06
CA ASP A 186 -5.64 10.84 5.75
C ASP A 186 -6.63 10.31 4.71
N MET A 187 -7.04 9.04 4.87
CA MET A 187 -7.99 8.39 3.98
C MET A 187 -9.11 7.72 4.77
N GLU A 188 -10.32 7.73 4.22
CA GLU A 188 -11.46 6.98 4.72
C GLU A 188 -12.04 6.13 3.60
N GLN A 189 -12.14 4.82 3.82
CA GLN A 189 -12.63 3.88 2.83
C GLN A 189 -14.14 3.97 2.68
N THR A 190 -14.61 4.22 1.46
CA THR A 190 -16.03 4.37 1.10
C THR A 190 -16.59 3.19 0.31
N LEU A 191 -15.71 2.38 -0.31
CA LEU A 191 -16.05 1.15 -1.00
C LEU A 191 -15.05 0.07 -0.62
N ALA A 192 -15.56 -1.14 -0.32
CA ALA A 192 -14.78 -2.34 -0.10
C ALA A 192 -15.44 -3.49 -0.84
N ASP A 193 -14.74 -4.08 -1.81
CA ASP A 193 -15.23 -5.20 -2.60
C ASP A 193 -14.22 -6.35 -2.60
N GLU A 194 -14.60 -7.48 -3.14
CA GLU A 194 -13.82 -8.71 -3.16
C GLU A 194 -12.97 -8.78 -4.42
N LEU A 195 -11.75 -9.28 -4.25
CA LEU A 195 -10.89 -9.60 -5.37
C LEU A 195 -11.40 -10.85 -6.08
N GLY A 196 -11.31 -10.85 -7.43
CA GLY A 196 -11.74 -11.96 -8.26
C GLY A 196 -13.26 -12.00 -8.52
N GLY A 197 -14.01 -11.06 -7.98
CA GLY A 197 -15.45 -10.96 -8.15
C GLY A 197 -16.26 -12.16 -7.61
N ARG A 198 -17.58 -12.06 -7.60
CA ARG A 198 -18.51 -13.16 -7.29
C ARG A 198 -18.42 -13.78 -5.88
N GLY A 199 -18.01 -13.03 -4.86
CA GLY A 199 -18.07 -13.50 -3.48
C GLY A 199 -17.08 -14.63 -3.15
N ARG A 200 -15.92 -14.69 -3.80
CA ARG A 200 -14.96 -15.79 -3.65
C ARG A 200 -13.56 -15.37 -3.24
N GLY A 201 -13.22 -14.09 -3.38
CA GLY A 201 -11.90 -13.57 -3.08
C GLY A 201 -11.82 -12.93 -1.70
N PRO A 202 -10.59 -12.54 -1.29
CA PRO A 202 -10.42 -11.71 -0.12
C PRO A 202 -10.99 -10.31 -0.40
N ARG A 203 -11.53 -9.68 0.64
CA ARG A 203 -12.03 -8.30 0.56
C ARG A 203 -10.93 -7.31 0.86
N PHE A 204 -10.83 -6.26 0.07
CA PHE A 204 -9.87 -5.19 0.32
C PHE A 204 -10.41 -4.24 1.40
N GLY A 205 -9.89 -4.31 2.61
CA GLY A 205 -10.30 -3.46 3.72
C GLY A 205 -11.77 -3.64 4.13
N HIS A 206 -12.36 -2.55 4.62
CA HIS A 206 -13.79 -2.46 4.92
C HIS A 206 -14.26 -0.99 4.88
N VAL A 207 -15.51 -0.75 4.55
CA VAL A 207 -16.11 0.59 4.53
C VAL A 207 -16.01 1.22 5.92
N GLY A 208 -15.58 2.48 5.97
CA GLY A 208 -15.33 3.23 7.20
C GLY A 208 -13.93 3.01 7.80
N ALA A 209 -13.11 2.13 7.22
CA ALA A 209 -11.72 2.00 7.62
C ALA A 209 -10.97 3.31 7.35
N ARG A 210 -10.11 3.70 8.29
CA ARG A 210 -9.27 4.88 8.15
C ARG A 210 -7.81 4.47 8.00
N ALA A 211 -7.11 5.18 7.13
CA ALA A 211 -5.70 4.97 6.91
C ALA A 211 -4.96 6.30 6.88
N ARG A 212 -3.69 6.25 7.26
CA ARG A 212 -2.73 7.32 7.05
C ARG A 212 -1.70 6.88 6.03
N LEU A 213 -1.48 7.70 5.01
CA LEU A 213 -0.43 7.52 4.02
C LEU A 213 0.73 8.46 4.30
N LEU A 214 1.92 7.95 4.11
CA LEU A 214 3.15 8.72 4.00
C LEU A 214 3.77 8.42 2.65
N ALA A 215 4.20 9.46 1.94
CA ALA A 215 4.90 9.31 0.68
C ALA A 215 6.08 10.25 0.61
N THR A 216 7.11 9.83 -0.08
CA THR A 216 8.25 10.64 -0.44
C THR A 216 8.71 10.28 -1.84
N GLY A 217 9.45 11.16 -2.47
CA GLY A 217 9.92 10.89 -3.83
C GLY A 217 10.75 12.01 -4.41
N LEU A 218 10.84 12.01 -5.72
CA LEU A 218 11.53 13.04 -6.50
C LEU A 218 10.50 13.75 -7.39
N GLY A 219 10.34 15.06 -7.16
CA GLY A 219 9.52 15.94 -7.99
C GLY A 219 10.31 16.62 -9.06
N THR A 220 9.73 16.73 -10.24
CA THR A 220 10.19 17.59 -11.33
C THR A 220 9.14 18.65 -11.55
N LEU A 221 9.51 19.91 -11.32
CA LEU A 221 8.67 21.06 -11.63
C LEU A 221 8.94 21.44 -13.09
N VAL A 222 8.00 21.17 -13.95
CA VAL A 222 8.12 21.50 -15.39
C VAL A 222 7.72 22.94 -15.64
N ASP A 223 6.70 23.42 -14.89
CA ASP A 223 6.11 24.74 -14.95
C ASP A 223 5.61 25.10 -13.54
N PRO A 224 5.46 26.39 -13.14
CA PRO A 224 4.88 26.76 -11.86
C PRO A 224 3.51 26.15 -11.55
N VAL A 225 2.79 25.69 -12.57
CA VAL A 225 1.47 25.06 -12.46
C VAL A 225 1.48 23.59 -12.87
N ALA A 226 2.63 23.01 -13.20
CA ALA A 226 2.75 21.60 -13.62
C ALA A 226 3.87 20.91 -12.83
N LEU A 227 3.49 20.02 -11.93
CA LEU A 227 4.39 19.19 -11.14
C LEU A 227 4.26 17.73 -11.57
N ASN A 228 5.38 17.10 -11.85
CA ASN A 228 5.48 15.64 -11.98
C ASN A 228 6.36 15.10 -10.87
N SER A 229 5.88 14.10 -10.14
CA SER A 229 6.63 13.46 -9.07
C SER A 229 6.55 11.96 -9.20
N HIS A 230 7.66 11.30 -8.95
CA HIS A 230 7.71 9.86 -8.72
C HIS A 230 7.70 9.62 -7.21
N LEU A 231 6.79 8.78 -6.73
CA LEU A 231 6.51 8.60 -5.31
C LEU A 231 6.60 7.14 -4.90
N GLU A 232 7.22 6.90 -3.74
CA GLU A 232 7.07 5.68 -2.97
C GLU A 232 6.19 6.00 -1.76
N MET A 233 5.13 5.23 -1.57
CA MET A 233 4.12 5.49 -0.54
C MET A 233 3.94 4.26 0.34
N ALA A 234 3.72 4.49 1.63
CA ALA A 234 3.34 3.46 2.58
C ALA A 234 2.16 3.92 3.43
N GLY A 235 1.22 3.03 3.66
CA GLY A 235 -0.01 3.32 4.40
C GLY A 235 -0.23 2.37 5.55
N ASN A 236 -0.73 2.93 6.65
CA ASN A 236 -1.12 2.20 7.84
C ASN A 236 -2.62 2.40 8.09
N TRP A 237 -3.33 1.31 8.33
CA TRP A 237 -4.74 1.33 8.70
C TRP A 237 -4.89 1.38 10.21
N SER A 238 -5.81 2.19 10.68
CA SER A 238 -6.34 2.08 12.03
C SER A 238 -7.77 1.56 11.93
N SER A 239 -8.02 0.35 12.41
CA SER A 239 -9.38 -0.08 12.68
C SER A 239 -9.84 0.59 13.96
N LYS A 240 -11.00 1.26 13.92
CA LYS A 240 -11.73 1.58 15.16
C LYS A 240 -12.51 0.37 15.63
#